data_a28f0c90dd642cbb7d2e62904d07173c
#
_entry.id   a28f0c90dd642cbb7d2e62904d07173c
#
_cell.length_a   1.000
_cell.length_b   1.000
_cell.length_c   1.000
_cell.angle_alpha   90.00
_cell.angle_beta   90.00
_cell.angle_gamma   90.00
#
_symmetry.space_group_name_H-M   'P 1'
#
loop_
_entity.id
_entity.type
_entity.pdbx_description
1 polymer ?
#
loop_
_entity_poly.entity_id
_entity_poly.type
_entity_poly.pdbx_seq_one_letter_code
_entity_poly.pdbx_strand_id
1 'polypeptide(L)'
;PLELALVKDPARVKVVTDLGGRALYFSRAVIPHRREPDDPSDGLYWQHLGIYAYTRASLTRWVSLPPTPAELVERLEQLRALQNGMTIGVTRLGAPALPGVDTPEDLKRAEAHWHALLR
;
A
#
# COMPACT_ATOMS: atom_id res chain seq x y z
N PRO A 1 -3.54 0.25 -9.98
CA PRO A 1 -4.93 0.48 -9.52
C PRO A 1 -5.47 -0.73 -8.76
N LEU A 2 -6.43 -0.49 -7.86
CA LEU A 2 -7.13 -1.52 -7.10
C LEU A 2 -8.60 -1.58 -7.58
N GLU A 3 -9.06 -2.79 -7.87
CA GLU A 3 -10.44 -3.03 -8.27
C GLU A 3 -11.41 -2.72 -7.13
N LEU A 4 -12.56 -2.13 -7.46
CA LEU A 4 -13.56 -1.70 -6.48
C LEU A 4 -14.06 -2.84 -5.58
N ALA A 5 -14.17 -4.06 -6.12
CA ALA A 5 -14.55 -5.25 -5.35
C ALA A 5 -13.57 -5.60 -4.22
N LEU A 6 -12.30 -5.22 -4.37
CA LEU A 6 -11.22 -5.57 -3.45
C LEU A 6 -10.88 -4.43 -2.47
N VAL A 7 -11.45 -3.23 -2.65
CA VAL A 7 -11.05 -2.05 -1.88
C VAL A 7 -11.40 -2.16 -0.39
N LYS A 8 -12.42 -2.94 -0.05
CA LYS A 8 -12.86 -3.17 1.36
C LYS A 8 -11.98 -4.19 2.11
N ASP A 9 -11.15 -4.93 1.40
CA ASP A 9 -10.24 -5.91 2.02
C ASP A 9 -9.16 -5.19 2.85
N PRO A 10 -9.09 -5.35 4.17
CA PRO A 10 -8.09 -4.71 5.02
C PRO A 10 -6.67 -5.26 4.83
N ALA A 11 -6.52 -6.45 4.24
CA ALA A 11 -5.22 -6.99 3.87
C ALA A 11 -4.59 -6.20 2.70
N ARG A 12 -5.42 -5.55 1.89
CA ARG A 12 -4.99 -4.68 0.79
C ARG A 12 -4.86 -3.25 1.27
N VAL A 13 -3.66 -2.86 1.65
CA VAL A 13 -3.38 -1.49 2.09
C VAL A 13 -3.58 -0.52 0.93
N LYS A 14 -4.34 0.55 1.17
CA LYS A 14 -4.58 1.63 0.21
C LYS A 14 -3.60 2.78 0.45
N VAL A 15 -3.26 3.49 -0.62
CA VAL A 15 -2.45 4.71 -0.55
C VAL A 15 -3.15 5.82 -1.32
N VAL A 16 -3.19 7.01 -0.73
CA VAL A 16 -3.55 8.26 -1.40
C VAL A 16 -2.32 9.12 -1.58
N THR A 17 -2.24 9.81 -2.72
CA THR A 17 -1.10 10.64 -3.07
C THR A 17 -1.56 12.06 -3.38
N ASP A 18 -0.65 13.02 -3.24
CA ASP A 18 -0.83 14.32 -3.84
C ASP A 18 -0.65 14.26 -5.38
N LEU A 19 -0.88 15.38 -6.04
CA LEU A 19 -0.73 15.50 -7.50
C LEU A 19 0.73 15.33 -7.96
N GLY A 20 1.69 15.52 -7.06
CA GLY A 20 3.12 15.30 -7.31
C GLY A 20 3.59 13.87 -7.08
N GLY A 21 2.68 12.95 -6.73
CA GLY A 21 3.01 11.54 -6.49
C GLY A 21 3.63 11.27 -5.11
N ARG A 22 3.48 12.18 -4.14
CA ARG A 22 3.91 11.95 -2.77
C ARG A 22 2.77 11.33 -1.97
N ALA A 23 3.06 10.32 -1.15
CA ALA A 23 2.07 9.71 -0.27
C ALA A 23 1.54 10.75 0.73
N LEU A 24 0.22 10.85 0.82
CA LEU A 24 -0.50 11.59 1.84
C LEU A 24 -0.82 10.71 3.03
N TYR A 25 -1.30 9.49 2.78
CA TYR A 25 -1.61 8.52 3.82
C TYR A 25 -1.68 7.09 3.27
N PHE A 26 -1.44 6.11 4.15
CA PHE A 26 -1.66 4.68 3.92
C PHE A 26 -2.67 4.18 4.93
N SER A 27 -3.62 3.34 4.52
CA SER A 27 -4.60 2.77 5.43
C SER A 27 -5.11 1.40 4.99
N ARG A 28 -5.48 0.59 5.98
CA ARG A 28 -6.28 -0.62 5.76
C ARG A 28 -7.74 -0.31 5.48
N ALA A 29 -8.22 0.87 5.90
CA ALA A 29 -9.55 1.37 5.58
C ALA A 29 -9.68 1.72 4.10
N VAL A 30 -10.90 1.95 3.65
CA VAL A 30 -11.18 2.46 2.30
C VAL A 30 -10.85 3.94 2.26
N ILE A 31 -9.77 4.29 1.60
CA ILE A 31 -9.34 5.67 1.35
C ILE A 31 -9.00 5.88 -0.14
N PRO A 32 -9.39 7.03 -0.74
CA PRO A 32 -10.28 8.06 -0.17
C PRO A 32 -11.72 7.54 0.03
N HIS A 33 -12.47 8.18 0.93
CA HIS A 33 -13.89 7.86 1.12
C HIS A 33 -14.70 8.47 -0.01
N ARG A 34 -15.54 7.67 -0.66
CA ARG A 34 -16.55 8.16 -1.60
C ARG A 34 -17.79 8.56 -0.80
N ARG A 35 -18.18 9.84 -0.92
CA ARG A 35 -19.35 10.34 -0.20
C ARG A 35 -20.64 9.72 -0.72
N GLU A 36 -20.78 9.69 -2.07
CA GLU A 36 -21.95 9.13 -2.73
C GLU A 36 -21.57 7.82 -3.45
N PRO A 37 -22.47 6.84 -3.52
CA PRO A 37 -22.23 5.57 -4.20
C PRO A 37 -21.89 5.74 -5.69
N ASP A 38 -22.44 6.76 -6.34
CA ASP A 38 -22.27 7.03 -7.76
C ASP A 38 -21.04 7.91 -8.09
N ASP A 39 -20.30 8.36 -7.07
CA ASP A 39 -19.05 9.11 -7.29
C ASP A 39 -18.08 8.28 -8.14
N PRO A 40 -17.31 8.91 -9.06
CA PRO A 40 -16.32 8.21 -9.88
C PRO A 40 -15.34 7.40 -9.05
N SER A 41 -15.07 6.17 -9.47
CA SER A 41 -14.13 5.28 -8.77
C SER A 41 -12.94 4.83 -9.63
N ASP A 42 -12.99 5.05 -10.93
CA ASP A 42 -11.94 4.64 -11.86
C ASP A 42 -10.62 5.37 -11.56
N GLY A 43 -9.58 4.57 -11.31
CA GLY A 43 -8.26 5.11 -10.97
C GLY A 43 -8.18 5.82 -9.61
N LEU A 44 -9.24 5.77 -8.79
CA LEU A 44 -9.28 6.42 -7.48
C LEU A 44 -8.47 5.65 -6.42
N TYR A 45 -8.58 4.32 -6.45
CA TYR A 45 -7.98 3.46 -5.45
C TYR A 45 -6.66 2.85 -5.92
N TRP A 46 -5.63 2.98 -5.07
CA TRP A 46 -4.30 2.43 -5.34
C TRP A 46 -3.88 1.50 -4.20
N GLN A 47 -3.46 0.28 -4.56
CA GLN A 47 -2.93 -0.68 -3.61
C GLN A 47 -1.44 -0.41 -3.41
N HIS A 48 -1.03 -0.36 -2.16
CA HIS A 48 0.36 -0.36 -1.76
C HIS A 48 0.99 -1.75 -1.94
N LEU A 49 2.18 -1.82 -2.54
CA LEU A 49 2.88 -3.08 -2.83
C LEU A 49 3.97 -3.46 -1.83
N GLY A 50 4.30 -2.59 -0.88
CA GLY A 50 5.30 -2.88 0.15
C GLY A 50 6.75 -2.97 -0.34
N ILE A 51 7.07 -2.45 -1.53
CA ILE A 51 8.43 -2.40 -2.07
C ILE A 51 8.95 -0.98 -1.92
N TYR A 52 10.13 -0.83 -1.30
CA TYR A 52 10.70 0.47 -0.99
C TYR A 52 12.15 0.59 -1.44
N ALA A 53 12.50 1.79 -1.90
CA ALA A 53 13.87 2.20 -2.11
C ALA A 53 14.20 3.39 -1.19
N TYR A 54 15.39 3.37 -0.60
CA TYR A 54 15.84 4.38 0.35
C TYR A 54 17.19 4.94 -0.03
N THR A 55 17.40 6.22 0.26
CA THR A 55 18.78 6.70 0.43
C THR A 55 19.30 6.22 1.78
N ARG A 56 20.63 6.08 1.92
CA ARG A 56 21.22 5.72 3.21
C ARG A 56 20.80 6.67 4.33
N ALA A 57 20.77 7.97 4.05
CA ALA A 57 20.38 8.98 5.03
C ALA A 57 18.90 8.83 5.47
N SER A 58 17.98 8.60 4.53
CA SER A 58 16.57 8.42 4.86
C SER A 58 16.34 7.14 5.68
N LEU A 59 17.00 6.06 5.33
CA LEU A 59 16.89 4.80 6.08
C LEU A 59 17.44 4.96 7.51
N THR A 60 18.63 5.55 7.66
CA THR A 60 19.23 5.81 8.98
C THR A 60 18.31 6.67 9.85
N ARG A 61 17.71 7.72 9.27
CA ARG A 61 16.75 8.56 9.99
C ARG A 61 15.51 7.74 10.39
N TRP A 62 14.93 6.99 9.47
CA TRP A 62 13.69 6.25 9.74
C TRP A 62 13.85 5.22 10.85
N VAL A 63 14.92 4.42 10.83
CA VAL A 63 15.14 3.37 11.84
C VAL A 63 15.46 3.95 13.24
N SER A 64 15.88 5.21 13.32
CA SER A 64 16.11 5.89 14.60
C SER A 64 14.84 6.47 15.24
N LEU A 65 13.73 6.53 14.50
CA LEU A 65 12.48 7.08 14.99
C LEU A 65 11.71 6.08 15.86
N PRO A 66 11.11 6.52 16.98
CA PRO A 66 10.23 5.66 17.77
C PRO A 66 8.93 5.36 17.01
N PRO A 67 8.25 4.24 17.34
CA PRO A 67 6.92 3.95 16.80
C PRO A 67 5.94 5.08 17.06
N THR A 68 5.00 5.27 16.12
CA THR A 68 4.04 6.38 16.16
C THR A 68 2.59 5.87 16.31
N PRO A 69 1.64 6.69 16.82
CA PRO A 69 0.28 6.25 17.05
C PRO A 69 -0.42 5.64 15.83
N ALA A 70 -0.30 6.28 14.64
CA ALA A 70 -0.93 5.76 13.43
C ALA A 70 -0.29 4.42 12.98
N GLU A 71 1.03 4.30 13.06
CA GLU A 71 1.73 3.05 12.79
C GLU A 71 1.22 1.91 13.67
N LEU A 72 1.09 2.16 14.98
CA LEU A 72 0.68 1.13 15.94
C LEU A 72 -0.78 0.69 15.75
N VAL A 73 -1.67 1.60 15.36
CA VAL A 73 -3.10 1.31 15.14
C VAL A 73 -3.32 0.61 13.82
N GLU A 74 -2.76 1.15 12.73
CA GLU A 74 -2.91 0.59 11.38
C GLU A 74 -2.01 -0.65 11.15
N ARG A 75 -0.99 -0.85 11.99
CA ARG A 75 0.08 -1.86 11.78
C ARG A 75 0.76 -1.66 10.43
N LEU A 76 1.14 -0.39 10.17
CA LEU A 76 1.77 0.06 8.93
C LEU A 76 3.00 0.92 9.27
N GLU A 77 4.19 0.33 9.18
CA GLU A 77 5.45 0.95 9.61
C GLU A 77 5.80 2.23 8.84
N GLN A 78 5.39 2.35 7.58
CA GLN A 78 5.63 3.54 6.77
C GLN A 78 4.92 4.79 7.31
N LEU A 79 3.90 4.64 8.15
CA LEU A 79 3.24 5.76 8.82
C LEU A 79 4.15 6.46 9.83
N ARG A 80 5.15 5.75 10.39
CA ARG A 80 6.20 6.36 11.23
C ARG A 80 6.93 7.46 10.47
N ALA A 81 7.32 7.17 9.22
CA ALA A 81 8.00 8.15 8.39
C ALA A 81 7.11 9.36 8.10
N LEU A 82 5.85 9.13 7.68
CA LEU A 82 4.91 10.23 7.37
C LEU A 82 4.61 11.09 8.61
N GLN A 83 4.34 10.50 9.77
CA GLN A 83 4.06 11.26 10.99
C GLN A 83 5.27 12.06 11.51
N ASN A 84 6.48 11.70 11.07
CA ASN A 84 7.70 12.46 11.36
C ASN A 84 8.11 13.40 10.21
N GLY A 85 7.21 13.71 9.29
CA GLY A 85 7.45 14.67 8.20
C GLY A 85 8.44 14.19 7.14
N MET A 86 8.66 12.87 7.02
CA MET A 86 9.44 12.32 5.91
C MET A 86 8.55 12.17 4.67
N THR A 87 9.09 12.52 3.52
CA THR A 87 8.39 12.35 2.24
C THR A 87 8.59 10.95 1.70
N ILE A 88 7.50 10.32 1.26
CA ILE A 88 7.51 9.05 0.55
C ILE A 88 6.97 9.29 -0.87
N GLY A 89 7.82 9.16 -1.87
CA GLY A 89 7.41 9.16 -3.28
C GLY A 89 6.73 7.83 -3.64
N VAL A 90 5.67 7.90 -4.44
CA VAL A 90 4.92 6.72 -4.89
C VAL A 90 5.02 6.60 -6.40
N THR A 91 5.56 5.47 -6.86
CA THR A 91 5.54 5.10 -8.28
C THR A 91 4.33 4.23 -8.56
N ARG A 92 3.54 4.61 -9.55
CA ARG A 92 2.35 3.86 -9.96
C ARG A 92 2.73 2.82 -11.02
N LEU A 93 2.27 1.60 -10.82
CA LEU A 93 2.40 0.52 -11.79
C LEU A 93 1.05 0.27 -12.48
N GLY A 94 1.06 0.07 -13.80
CA GLY A 94 -0.16 -0.19 -14.58
C GLY A 94 -0.69 -1.62 -14.47
N ALA A 95 0.12 -2.56 -13.97
CA ALA A 95 -0.27 -3.95 -13.80
C ALA A 95 -0.91 -4.18 -12.42
N PRO A 96 -1.89 -5.11 -12.30
CA PRO A 96 -2.39 -5.55 -11.02
C PRO A 96 -1.27 -6.12 -10.15
N ALA A 97 -1.33 -5.85 -8.85
CA ALA A 97 -0.43 -6.49 -7.90
C ALA A 97 -0.83 -7.96 -7.71
N LEU A 98 0.15 -8.85 -7.73
CA LEU A 98 -0.06 -10.20 -7.22
C LEU A 98 -0.30 -10.13 -5.71
N PRO A 99 -1.18 -10.97 -5.16
CA PRO A 99 -1.38 -11.07 -3.72
C PRO A 99 -0.07 -11.42 -3.01
N GLY A 100 0.13 -10.89 -1.81
CA GLY A 100 1.20 -11.33 -0.92
C GLY A 100 1.01 -12.80 -0.49
N VAL A 101 2.05 -13.38 0.08
CA VAL A 101 2.03 -14.76 0.61
C VAL A 101 2.17 -14.64 2.13
N ASP A 102 1.04 -14.62 2.83
CA ASP A 102 0.99 -14.46 4.29
C ASP A 102 0.35 -15.68 4.98
N THR A 103 -0.38 -16.52 4.22
CA THR A 103 -1.07 -17.71 4.71
C THR A 103 -0.68 -18.95 3.89
N PRO A 104 -0.90 -20.18 4.42
CA PRO A 104 -0.70 -21.42 3.65
C PRO A 104 -1.53 -21.47 2.36
N GLU A 105 -2.72 -20.87 2.35
CA GLU A 105 -3.58 -20.76 1.18
C GLU A 105 -3.00 -19.83 0.13
N ASP A 106 -2.36 -18.72 0.56
CA ASP A 106 -1.66 -17.81 -0.33
C ASP A 106 -0.48 -18.51 -1.00
N LEU A 107 0.27 -19.32 -0.26
CA LEU A 107 1.37 -20.10 -0.80
C LEU A 107 0.90 -21.05 -1.91
N LYS A 108 -0.17 -21.80 -1.66
CA LYS A 108 -0.76 -22.70 -2.68
C LYS A 108 -1.17 -21.94 -3.95
N ARG A 109 -1.76 -20.73 -3.80
CA ARG A 109 -2.10 -19.88 -4.95
C ARG A 109 -0.86 -19.40 -5.69
N ALA A 110 0.17 -19.00 -4.96
CA ALA A 110 1.42 -18.55 -5.56
C ALA A 110 2.12 -19.67 -6.33
N GLU A 111 2.16 -20.88 -5.78
CA GLU A 111 2.70 -22.07 -6.45
C GLU A 111 1.93 -22.40 -7.74
N ALA A 112 0.60 -22.38 -7.69
CA ALA A 112 -0.24 -22.62 -8.87
C ALA A 112 0.02 -21.57 -9.98
N HIS A 113 0.14 -20.31 -9.58
CA HIS A 113 0.46 -19.22 -10.53
C HIS A 113 1.87 -19.35 -11.12
N TRP A 114 2.86 -19.72 -10.30
CA TRP A 114 4.23 -19.94 -10.72
C TRP A 114 4.33 -21.05 -11.78
N HIS A 115 3.66 -22.17 -11.56
CA HIS A 115 3.61 -23.27 -12.52
C HIS A 115 2.93 -22.87 -13.84
N ALA A 116 2.00 -21.92 -13.84
CA ALA A 116 1.38 -21.40 -15.05
C ALA A 116 2.34 -20.49 -15.85
N LEU A 117 3.23 -19.75 -15.17
CA LEU A 117 4.20 -18.87 -15.81
C LEU A 117 5.40 -19.63 -16.43
N LEU A 118 5.67 -20.86 -15.99
CA LEU A 118 6.78 -21.70 -16.50
C LEU A 118 6.37 -22.56 -17.70
N ARG A 119 5.15 -22.48 -18.17
CA ARG A 119 4.64 -23.18 -19.37
C ARG A 119 4.54 -22.25 -20.55
#